data_45b1b7a9e34a22279864bd81bcb4013b
#
_entry.id   45b1b7a9e34a22279864bd81bcb4013b
#
_cell.length_a   1.000
_cell.length_b   1.000
_cell.length_c   1.000
_cell.angle_alpha   90.00
_cell.angle_beta   90.00
_cell.angle_gamma   90.00
#
_symmetry.space_group_name_H-M   'P 1'
#
loop_
_entity.id
_entity.type
_entity.pdbx_description
1 polymer ?
#
loop_
_entity_poly.entity_id
_entity_poly.type
_entity_poly.pdbx_seq_one_letter_code
_entity_poly.pdbx_strand_id
1 'polypeptide(L)'
;TTVEEGMNCLGKVESSWNFVLADSKGNIGYQMSGLMPKRRDGVSGFVPLPGWIKENDWKGFVSFDQLPRVINPEGGFFVTANHDLNEYGKAKPINMPMGPYRAERIAQILSRDKKFSVEDIFSMHMDVFSVQAEAFMKILKPLLPADGNGRILTDWDLRYDPGSEGAYLFEEFYKELYREVFGENNLGTHVVDFLKKETGAFVDFYLNFDRILLMEKSLWFNGRKREDLYKKSLGKVLSMKPKKWGDVQKVMLRHILFGGKLPAFLGFDRGPVTISGGRATIHQGQIYRSANRE
;
A
#
# COMPACT_ATOMS: atom_id res chain seq x y z
N THR A 1 -26.55 -1.94 -22.75
CA THR A 1 -25.59 -1.12 -22.00
C THR A 1 -24.21 -1.56 -22.40
N THR A 2 -23.35 -0.63 -22.74
CA THR A 2 -21.97 -0.86 -23.15
C THR A 2 -21.03 -0.35 -22.05
N VAL A 3 -19.77 -0.80 -22.09
CA VAL A 3 -18.71 -0.27 -21.20
C VAL A 3 -18.62 1.25 -21.32
N GLU A 4 -18.69 1.80 -22.54
CA GLU A 4 -18.59 3.24 -22.78
C GLU A 4 -19.75 4.02 -22.15
N GLU A 5 -20.99 3.55 -22.31
CA GLU A 5 -22.16 4.13 -21.63
C GLU A 5 -22.00 4.10 -20.10
N GLY A 6 -21.55 2.97 -19.56
CA GLY A 6 -21.26 2.81 -18.13
C GLY A 6 -20.20 3.80 -17.65
N MET A 7 -19.08 3.94 -18.36
CA MET A 7 -18.03 4.90 -18.04
C MET A 7 -18.54 6.35 -18.07
N ASN A 8 -19.34 6.71 -19.05
CA ASN A 8 -19.92 8.06 -19.16
C ASN A 8 -20.93 8.36 -18.05
N CYS A 9 -21.62 7.34 -17.55
CA CYS A 9 -22.52 7.47 -16.41
C CYS A 9 -21.74 7.58 -15.09
N LEU A 10 -20.83 6.64 -14.84
CA LEU A 10 -20.07 6.54 -13.59
C LEU A 10 -19.04 7.66 -13.44
N GLY A 11 -18.49 8.18 -14.54
CA GLY A 11 -17.59 9.33 -14.52
C GLY A 11 -18.22 10.60 -13.94
N LYS A 12 -19.55 10.71 -13.94
CA LYS A 12 -20.31 11.84 -13.36
C LYS A 12 -20.56 11.70 -11.85
N VAL A 13 -20.15 10.60 -11.24
CA VAL A 13 -20.25 10.41 -9.79
C VAL A 13 -19.30 11.41 -9.11
N GLU A 14 -19.82 12.20 -8.19
CA GLU A 14 -19.08 13.29 -7.54
C GLU A 14 -18.04 12.80 -6.54
N SER A 15 -18.24 11.62 -5.97
CA SER A 15 -17.27 10.96 -5.08
C SER A 15 -16.10 10.36 -5.86
N SER A 16 -14.91 10.35 -5.25
CA SER A 16 -13.70 9.79 -5.87
C SER A 16 -13.71 8.26 -5.78
N TRP A 17 -13.94 7.60 -6.91
CA TRP A 17 -13.96 6.14 -7.06
C TRP A 17 -13.20 5.69 -8.31
N ASN A 18 -12.77 4.43 -8.27
CA ASN A 18 -12.24 3.72 -9.44
C ASN A 18 -13.26 2.65 -9.85
N PHE A 19 -13.84 2.80 -11.03
CA PHE A 19 -14.80 1.86 -11.60
C PHE A 19 -14.14 1.01 -12.67
N VAL A 20 -14.25 -0.31 -12.53
CA VAL A 20 -13.87 -1.28 -13.56
C VAL A 20 -15.14 -1.92 -14.09
N LEU A 21 -15.28 -1.96 -15.41
CA LEU A 21 -16.48 -2.39 -16.12
C LEU A 21 -16.13 -3.48 -17.12
N ALA A 22 -17.12 -4.34 -17.39
CA ALA A 22 -17.10 -5.28 -18.50
C ALA A 22 -18.49 -5.37 -19.13
N ASP A 23 -18.58 -5.67 -20.43
CA ASP A 23 -19.85 -5.91 -21.11
C ASP A 23 -19.91 -7.32 -21.74
N SER A 24 -21.10 -7.71 -22.16
CA SER A 24 -21.32 -9.02 -22.80
C SER A 24 -20.69 -9.16 -24.18
N LYS A 25 -20.16 -8.08 -24.74
CA LYS A 25 -19.44 -8.08 -26.03
C LYS A 25 -17.93 -8.31 -25.85
N GLY A 26 -17.48 -8.49 -24.59
CA GLY A 26 -16.07 -8.72 -24.25
C GLY A 26 -15.25 -7.44 -24.08
N ASN A 27 -15.88 -6.26 -24.06
CA ASN A 27 -15.16 -5.04 -23.74
C ASN A 27 -14.95 -4.89 -22.24
N ILE A 28 -13.82 -4.32 -21.88
CA ILE A 28 -13.50 -3.91 -20.50
C ILE A 28 -13.17 -2.42 -20.47
N GLY A 29 -13.44 -1.76 -19.35
CA GLY A 29 -13.15 -0.35 -19.18
C GLY A 29 -12.83 0.03 -17.76
N TYR A 30 -12.11 1.14 -17.64
CA TYR A 30 -11.83 1.79 -16.38
C TYR A 30 -12.18 3.27 -16.47
N GLN A 31 -12.82 3.79 -15.43
CA GLN A 31 -13.16 5.19 -15.26
C GLN A 31 -12.94 5.64 -13.82
N MET A 32 -12.13 6.67 -13.64
CA MET A 32 -12.07 7.38 -12.37
C MET A 32 -13.18 8.42 -12.30
N SER A 33 -13.83 8.54 -11.16
CA SER A 33 -14.80 9.61 -10.86
C SER A 33 -14.29 10.56 -9.79
N GLY A 34 -15.05 11.62 -9.54
CA GLY A 34 -14.83 12.61 -8.51
C GLY A 34 -14.72 14.03 -9.01
N LEU A 35 -15.08 14.97 -8.17
CA LEU A 35 -14.95 16.39 -8.48
C LEU A 35 -13.49 16.86 -8.24
N MET A 36 -12.71 16.92 -9.32
CA MET A 36 -11.35 17.46 -9.27
C MET A 36 -11.39 18.98 -9.48
N PRO A 37 -11.04 19.81 -8.48
CA PRO A 37 -11.04 21.25 -8.62
C PRO A 37 -10.01 21.76 -9.64
N LYS A 38 -10.41 22.72 -10.47
CA LYS A 38 -9.49 23.50 -11.31
C LYS A 38 -8.78 24.53 -10.44
N ARG A 39 -7.51 24.29 -10.16
CA ARG A 39 -6.63 25.19 -9.41
C ARG A 39 -5.81 26.05 -10.36
N ARG A 40 -5.24 27.15 -9.86
CA ARG A 40 -4.25 27.92 -10.62
C ARG A 40 -3.01 27.07 -10.93
N ASP A 41 -2.27 27.46 -11.93
CA ASP A 41 -1.05 26.77 -12.34
C ASP A 41 -0.03 26.65 -11.20
N GLY A 42 0.67 25.52 -11.15
CA GLY A 42 1.66 25.23 -10.12
C GLY A 42 1.10 24.82 -8.75
N VAL A 43 -0.25 24.73 -8.60
CA VAL A 43 -0.90 24.34 -7.35
C VAL A 43 -1.51 22.95 -7.48
N SER A 44 -0.93 21.98 -6.77
CA SER A 44 -1.41 20.59 -6.73
C SER A 44 -2.55 20.36 -5.73
N GLY A 45 -2.75 21.24 -4.75
CA GLY A 45 -3.62 21.04 -3.60
C GLY A 45 -3.02 20.15 -2.51
N PHE A 46 -1.72 19.87 -2.59
CA PHE A 46 -0.99 19.05 -1.63
C PHE A 46 -0.68 19.78 -0.31
N VAL A 47 -0.55 21.11 -0.40
CA VAL A 47 -0.27 21.97 0.75
C VAL A 47 -1.40 22.97 0.96
N PRO A 48 -1.67 23.39 2.21
CA PRO A 48 -2.61 24.46 2.52
C PRO A 48 -2.20 25.75 1.81
N LEU A 49 -3.19 26.48 1.33
CA LEU A 49 -3.02 27.78 0.69
C LEU A 49 -3.73 28.87 1.51
N PRO A 50 -3.23 30.13 1.47
CA PRO A 50 -3.93 31.26 2.09
C PRO A 50 -5.32 31.46 1.45
N GLY A 51 -6.40 31.19 2.21
CA GLY A 51 -7.78 31.27 1.72
C GLY A 51 -8.28 32.69 1.45
N TRP A 52 -7.58 33.72 1.93
CA TRP A 52 -7.89 35.14 1.67
C TRP A 52 -7.29 35.68 0.37
N ILE A 53 -6.50 34.85 -0.35
CA ILE A 53 -5.96 35.21 -1.68
C ILE A 53 -6.90 34.59 -2.73
N LYS A 54 -7.64 35.47 -3.42
CA LYS A 54 -8.69 35.11 -4.37
C LYS A 54 -8.22 34.25 -5.54
N GLU A 55 -6.96 34.38 -5.93
CA GLU A 55 -6.31 33.57 -6.97
C GLU A 55 -6.19 32.08 -6.58
N ASN A 56 -6.33 31.76 -5.30
CA ASN A 56 -6.33 30.37 -4.79
C ASN A 56 -7.71 29.72 -4.86
N ASP A 57 -8.77 30.48 -5.16
CA ASP A 57 -10.11 29.94 -5.31
C ASP A 57 -10.18 28.96 -6.50
N TRP A 58 -11.02 27.95 -6.35
CA TRP A 58 -11.27 27.00 -7.43
C TRP A 58 -12.05 27.65 -8.58
N LYS A 59 -11.60 27.39 -9.81
CA LYS A 59 -12.23 27.89 -11.04
C LYS A 59 -13.17 26.83 -11.66
N GLY A 60 -13.99 26.18 -10.85
CA GLY A 60 -14.84 25.06 -11.24
C GLY A 60 -14.11 23.70 -11.15
N PHE A 61 -14.61 22.73 -11.91
CA PHE A 61 -14.12 21.34 -11.87
C PHE A 61 -13.61 20.88 -13.23
N VAL A 62 -12.67 19.94 -13.19
CA VAL A 62 -12.20 19.24 -14.39
C VAL A 62 -13.31 18.30 -14.87
N SER A 63 -13.50 18.24 -16.19
CA SER A 63 -14.46 17.32 -16.78
C SER A 63 -14.03 15.86 -16.57
N PHE A 64 -14.98 14.97 -16.29
CA PHE A 64 -14.71 13.56 -15.98
C PHE A 64 -14.00 12.79 -17.10
N ASP A 65 -14.17 13.22 -18.36
CA ASP A 65 -13.51 12.63 -19.53
C ASP A 65 -12.00 12.92 -19.59
N GLN A 66 -11.52 13.86 -18.77
CA GLN A 66 -10.09 14.17 -18.61
C GLN A 66 -9.45 13.42 -17.43
N LEU A 67 -10.26 12.84 -16.53
CA LEU A 67 -9.78 11.98 -15.46
C LEU A 67 -9.24 10.65 -16.01
N PRO A 68 -8.41 9.93 -15.25
CA PRO A 68 -7.90 8.62 -15.65
C PRO A 68 -9.02 7.69 -16.13
N ARG A 69 -8.88 7.20 -17.38
CA ARG A 69 -9.83 6.29 -18.03
C ARG A 69 -9.18 5.51 -19.17
N VAL A 70 -9.62 4.29 -19.39
CA VAL A 70 -9.18 3.47 -20.53
C VAL A 70 -10.26 2.47 -20.93
N ILE A 71 -10.35 2.16 -22.22
CA ILE A 71 -11.20 1.10 -22.80
C ILE A 71 -10.27 0.11 -23.49
N ASN A 72 -10.50 -1.19 -23.26
CA ASN A 72 -9.78 -2.29 -23.90
C ASN A 72 -8.26 -2.10 -23.86
N PRO A 73 -7.62 -2.03 -22.68
CA PRO A 73 -6.17 -1.91 -22.57
C PRO A 73 -5.48 -3.09 -23.29
N GLU A 74 -4.33 -2.83 -23.89
CA GLU A 74 -3.58 -3.79 -24.71
C GLU A 74 -3.32 -5.13 -24.02
N GLY A 75 -3.07 -5.10 -22.70
CA GLY A 75 -2.86 -6.32 -21.91
C GLY A 75 -4.09 -7.19 -21.67
N GLY A 76 -5.28 -6.77 -22.11
CA GLY A 76 -6.54 -7.52 -21.93
C GLY A 76 -7.08 -7.54 -20.49
N PHE A 77 -6.49 -6.78 -19.57
CA PHE A 77 -6.96 -6.60 -18.18
C PHE A 77 -6.64 -5.19 -17.68
N PHE A 78 -7.30 -4.77 -16.62
CA PHE A 78 -7.02 -3.52 -15.92
C PHE A 78 -6.91 -3.78 -14.42
N VAL A 79 -5.95 -3.12 -13.78
CA VAL A 79 -5.69 -3.26 -12.34
C VAL A 79 -5.82 -1.90 -11.66
N THR A 80 -6.56 -1.84 -10.56
CA THR A 80 -6.60 -0.70 -9.64
C THR A 80 -6.35 -1.19 -8.21
N ALA A 81 -5.28 -0.72 -7.60
CA ALA A 81 -4.84 -1.11 -6.26
C ALA A 81 -4.25 0.09 -5.49
N ASN A 82 -4.87 1.26 -5.62
CA ASN A 82 -4.48 2.54 -5.01
C ASN A 82 -3.11 3.10 -5.47
N HIS A 83 -2.54 2.54 -6.53
CA HIS A 83 -1.30 3.06 -7.14
C HIS A 83 -1.58 4.24 -8.09
N ASP A 84 -0.52 4.82 -8.64
CA ASP A 84 -0.64 5.94 -9.57
C ASP A 84 -1.23 5.49 -10.92
N LEU A 85 -2.39 6.04 -11.26
CA LEU A 85 -3.10 5.81 -12.52
C LEU A 85 -3.18 7.11 -13.37
N ASN A 86 -2.40 8.13 -13.03
CA ASN A 86 -2.42 9.41 -13.72
C ASN A 86 -2.03 9.32 -15.21
N GLU A 87 -1.33 8.27 -15.60
CA GLU A 87 -0.96 8.05 -17.01
C GLU A 87 -2.17 7.85 -17.93
N TYR A 88 -3.28 7.35 -17.39
CA TYR A 88 -4.52 7.11 -18.12
C TYR A 88 -5.41 8.35 -18.30
N GLY A 89 -4.99 9.52 -17.78
CA GLY A 89 -5.75 10.76 -17.86
C GLY A 89 -4.97 11.97 -18.34
N LYS A 90 -5.67 12.96 -18.89
CA LYS A 90 -5.11 14.29 -19.16
C LYS A 90 -4.92 15.06 -17.85
N ALA A 91 -5.90 14.98 -16.96
CA ALA A 91 -5.79 15.46 -15.59
C ALA A 91 -5.10 14.41 -14.72
N LYS A 92 -4.34 14.89 -13.73
CA LYS A 92 -3.54 14.06 -12.84
C LYS A 92 -3.97 14.27 -11.39
N PRO A 93 -5.11 13.67 -10.97
CA PRO A 93 -5.69 13.90 -9.65
C PRO A 93 -4.95 13.20 -8.51
N ILE A 94 -4.19 12.14 -8.80
CA ILE A 94 -3.54 11.32 -7.80
C ILE A 94 -2.20 11.96 -7.42
N ASN A 95 -2.13 12.56 -6.24
CA ASN A 95 -0.92 13.22 -5.74
C ASN A 95 -0.22 12.45 -4.60
N MET A 96 -0.91 11.47 -4.00
CA MET A 96 -0.36 10.59 -2.95
C MET A 96 -0.70 9.12 -3.26
N PRO A 97 -0.10 8.52 -4.30
CA PRO A 97 -0.36 7.13 -4.62
C PRO A 97 0.24 6.20 -3.55
N MET A 98 -0.40 5.09 -3.33
CA MET A 98 0.21 3.97 -2.61
C MET A 98 1.27 3.29 -3.48
N GLY A 99 2.10 2.44 -2.88
CA GLY A 99 3.07 1.63 -3.60
C GLY A 99 2.43 0.74 -4.66
N PRO A 100 3.09 0.51 -5.81
CA PRO A 100 2.53 -0.21 -6.94
C PRO A 100 2.51 -1.74 -6.73
N TYR A 101 3.10 -2.25 -5.67
CA TYR A 101 3.43 -3.67 -5.45
C TYR A 101 2.25 -4.63 -5.58
N ARG A 102 1.07 -4.22 -5.08
CA ARG A 102 -0.16 -5.02 -5.22
C ARG A 102 -0.62 -5.07 -6.67
N ALA A 103 -0.58 -3.93 -7.36
CA ALA A 103 -0.92 -3.85 -8.77
C ALA A 103 0.05 -4.67 -9.63
N GLU A 104 1.36 -4.56 -9.37
CA GLU A 104 2.40 -5.35 -10.04
C GLU A 104 2.17 -6.85 -9.82
N ARG A 105 1.85 -7.26 -8.58
CA ARG A 105 1.58 -8.67 -8.31
C ARG A 105 0.32 -9.19 -9.00
N ILE A 106 -0.75 -8.41 -9.02
CA ILE A 106 -1.97 -8.74 -9.77
C ILE A 106 -1.65 -8.86 -11.26
N ALA A 107 -0.92 -7.89 -11.82
CA ALA A 107 -0.51 -7.92 -13.22
C ALA A 107 0.36 -9.14 -13.55
N GLN A 108 1.35 -9.48 -12.71
CA GLN A 108 2.16 -10.70 -12.87
C GLN A 108 1.31 -11.98 -12.92
N ILE A 109 0.24 -12.04 -12.14
CA ILE A 109 -0.66 -13.19 -12.15
C ILE A 109 -1.52 -13.19 -13.40
N LEU A 110 -2.14 -12.06 -13.76
CA LEU A 110 -3.05 -11.93 -14.89
C LEU A 110 -2.34 -12.02 -16.26
N SER A 111 -1.04 -11.68 -16.32
CA SER A 111 -0.24 -11.78 -17.55
C SER A 111 0.18 -13.21 -17.91
N ARG A 112 -0.20 -14.21 -17.12
CA ARG A 112 0.05 -15.62 -17.46
C ARG A 112 -0.81 -16.00 -18.65
N ASP A 113 -0.23 -16.75 -19.58
CA ASP A 113 -0.95 -17.25 -20.77
C ASP A 113 -1.90 -18.39 -20.38
N LYS A 114 -3.03 -18.02 -19.78
CA LYS A 114 -4.12 -18.95 -19.45
C LYS A 114 -5.45 -18.24 -19.31
N LYS A 115 -6.55 -18.99 -19.48
CA LYS A 115 -7.87 -18.57 -19.03
C LYS A 115 -8.00 -18.79 -17.54
N PHE A 116 -8.53 -17.79 -16.84
CA PHE A 116 -8.74 -17.83 -15.39
C PHE A 116 -10.12 -18.38 -15.04
N SER A 117 -10.16 -19.34 -14.13
CA SER A 117 -11.40 -19.78 -13.46
C SER A 117 -11.76 -18.87 -12.29
N VAL A 118 -12.93 -19.08 -11.72
CA VAL A 118 -13.35 -18.37 -10.50
C VAL A 118 -12.41 -18.70 -9.33
N GLU A 119 -11.97 -19.97 -9.25
CA GLU A 119 -11.04 -20.46 -8.23
C GLU A 119 -9.66 -19.82 -8.37
N ASP A 120 -9.19 -19.58 -9.59
CA ASP A 120 -7.94 -18.85 -9.84
C ASP A 120 -8.02 -17.40 -9.33
N ILE A 121 -9.14 -16.73 -9.59
CA ILE A 121 -9.37 -15.35 -9.10
C ILE A 121 -9.47 -15.33 -7.58
N PHE A 122 -10.17 -16.29 -6.97
CA PHE A 122 -10.23 -16.42 -5.52
C PHE A 122 -8.83 -16.63 -4.92
N SER A 123 -8.04 -17.53 -5.52
CA SER A 123 -6.65 -17.78 -5.09
C SER A 123 -5.77 -16.54 -5.23
N MET A 124 -5.98 -15.73 -6.27
CA MET A 124 -5.29 -14.44 -6.44
C MET A 124 -5.66 -13.46 -5.32
N HIS A 125 -6.92 -13.38 -4.92
CA HIS A 125 -7.34 -12.52 -3.81
C HIS A 125 -6.68 -12.92 -2.48
N MET A 126 -6.33 -14.18 -2.33
CA MET A 126 -5.67 -14.72 -1.13
C MET A 126 -4.14 -14.74 -1.23
N ASP A 127 -3.56 -14.19 -2.29
CA ASP A 127 -2.11 -14.16 -2.47
C ASP A 127 -1.44 -13.23 -1.45
N VAL A 128 -0.46 -13.80 -0.73
CA VAL A 128 0.30 -13.13 0.33
C VAL A 128 1.78 -12.91 -0.03
N PHE A 129 2.15 -13.09 -1.29
CA PHE A 129 3.49 -12.78 -1.77
C PHE A 129 3.71 -11.26 -1.83
N SER A 130 4.88 -10.79 -1.39
CA SER A 130 5.22 -9.38 -1.31
C SER A 130 6.27 -8.94 -2.32
N VAL A 131 5.84 -8.27 -3.37
CA VAL A 131 6.74 -7.60 -4.34
C VAL A 131 7.54 -6.48 -3.66
N GLN A 132 6.98 -5.82 -2.64
CA GLN A 132 7.72 -4.85 -1.83
C GLN A 132 8.92 -5.52 -1.15
N ALA A 133 8.68 -6.63 -0.44
CA ALA A 133 9.75 -7.36 0.22
C ALA A 133 10.81 -7.85 -0.79
N GLU A 134 10.39 -8.30 -1.98
CA GLU A 134 11.31 -8.67 -3.05
C GLU A 134 12.27 -7.53 -3.42
N ALA A 135 11.75 -6.30 -3.58
CA ALA A 135 12.56 -5.13 -3.90
C ALA A 135 13.59 -4.81 -2.80
N PHE A 136 13.17 -4.83 -1.53
CA PHE A 136 14.07 -4.59 -0.40
C PHE A 136 15.09 -5.73 -0.19
N MET A 137 14.68 -6.98 -0.37
CA MET A 137 15.54 -8.14 -0.20
C MET A 137 16.67 -8.20 -1.24
N LYS A 138 16.51 -7.60 -2.42
CA LYS A 138 17.61 -7.44 -3.39
C LYS A 138 18.78 -6.65 -2.79
N ILE A 139 18.50 -5.69 -1.93
CA ILE A 139 19.52 -4.87 -1.24
C ILE A 139 20.00 -5.57 0.04
N LEU A 140 19.08 -6.23 0.76
CA LEU A 140 19.37 -6.86 2.05
C LEU A 140 20.22 -8.13 1.94
N LYS A 141 19.91 -9.02 1.00
CA LYS A 141 20.57 -10.34 0.90
C LYS A 141 22.09 -10.29 0.95
N PRO A 142 22.78 -9.37 0.24
CA PRO A 142 24.25 -9.26 0.33
C PRO A 142 24.78 -8.80 1.69
N LEU A 143 23.91 -8.30 2.58
CA LEU A 143 24.27 -7.75 3.90
C LEU A 143 23.95 -8.72 5.03
N LEU A 144 23.27 -9.84 4.76
CA LEU A 144 22.80 -10.79 5.77
C LEU A 144 23.92 -11.78 6.16
N PRO A 145 24.07 -12.10 7.46
CA PRO A 145 24.90 -13.21 7.88
C PRO A 145 24.28 -14.55 7.44
N ALA A 146 25.14 -15.56 7.30
CA ALA A 146 24.75 -16.89 6.85
C ALA A 146 24.04 -17.75 7.91
N ASP A 147 23.88 -17.23 9.14
CA ASP A 147 23.32 -17.94 10.29
C ASP A 147 22.18 -17.15 10.95
N GLY A 148 21.57 -17.74 11.97
CA GLY A 148 20.52 -17.11 12.78
C GLY A 148 19.42 -16.45 11.96
N ASN A 149 19.02 -15.23 12.36
CA ASN A 149 17.97 -14.47 11.68
C ASN A 149 18.36 -14.06 10.25
N GLY A 150 19.66 -13.95 9.95
CA GLY A 150 20.14 -13.69 8.59
C GLY A 150 19.77 -14.82 7.64
N ARG A 151 19.95 -16.07 8.07
CA ARG A 151 19.54 -17.25 7.30
C ARG A 151 18.03 -17.33 7.14
N ILE A 152 17.24 -17.06 8.19
CA ILE A 152 15.78 -17.04 8.10
C ILE A 152 15.32 -16.04 7.03
N LEU A 153 15.90 -14.83 6.98
CA LEU A 153 15.59 -13.83 5.97
C LEU A 153 16.07 -14.25 4.57
N THR A 154 17.23 -14.88 4.46
CA THR A 154 17.79 -15.33 3.16
C THR A 154 16.91 -16.42 2.54
N ASP A 155 16.44 -17.37 3.35
CA ASP A 155 15.65 -18.53 2.93
C ASP A 155 14.13 -18.22 2.85
N TRP A 156 13.72 -17.02 3.27
CA TRP A 156 12.31 -16.61 3.23
C TRP A 156 11.77 -16.52 1.80
N ASP A 157 10.61 -17.11 1.58
CA ASP A 157 9.88 -17.15 0.31
C ASP A 157 9.10 -15.86 -0.03
N LEU A 158 9.27 -14.81 0.75
CA LEU A 158 8.61 -13.50 0.63
C LEU A 158 7.09 -13.54 0.83
N ARG A 159 6.58 -14.60 1.44
CA ARG A 159 5.16 -14.77 1.73
C ARG A 159 4.84 -14.43 3.17
N TYR A 160 3.71 -13.75 3.35
CA TYR A 160 3.19 -13.36 4.65
C TYR A 160 2.19 -14.38 5.19
N ASP A 161 2.57 -15.65 5.15
CA ASP A 161 1.79 -16.73 5.77
C ASP A 161 1.90 -16.66 7.30
N PRO A 162 0.87 -17.09 8.05
CA PRO A 162 0.86 -16.98 9.52
C PRO A 162 2.05 -17.65 10.20
N GLY A 163 2.62 -18.70 9.60
CA GLY A 163 3.80 -19.40 10.11
C GLY A 163 5.14 -18.75 9.81
N SER A 164 5.18 -17.69 9.01
CA SER A 164 6.42 -17.08 8.51
C SER A 164 7.15 -16.28 9.58
N GLU A 165 8.37 -16.67 9.92
CA GLU A 165 9.30 -15.88 10.74
C GLU A 165 10.01 -14.81 9.91
N GLY A 166 10.27 -15.09 8.63
CA GLY A 166 10.88 -14.14 7.70
C GLY A 166 10.04 -12.90 7.49
N ALA A 167 8.71 -13.05 7.39
CA ALA A 167 7.78 -11.92 7.29
C ALA A 167 7.86 -11.01 8.55
N TYR A 168 7.90 -11.59 9.74
CA TYR A 168 8.07 -10.84 10.98
C TYR A 168 9.38 -10.08 11.03
N LEU A 169 10.50 -10.74 10.74
CA LEU A 169 11.82 -10.12 10.76
C LEU A 169 11.95 -9.00 9.72
N PHE A 170 11.39 -9.20 8.54
CA PHE A 170 11.37 -8.16 7.51
C PHE A 170 10.55 -6.95 7.93
N GLU A 171 9.39 -7.13 8.55
CA GLU A 171 8.58 -6.02 9.07
C GLU A 171 9.30 -5.23 10.17
N GLU A 172 9.98 -5.91 11.08
CA GLU A 172 10.77 -5.24 12.11
C GLU A 172 11.96 -4.48 11.47
N PHE A 173 12.64 -5.07 10.48
CA PHE A 173 13.66 -4.38 9.70
C PHE A 173 13.11 -3.12 9.02
N TYR A 174 11.98 -3.22 8.33
CA TYR A 174 11.38 -2.09 7.63
C TYR A 174 11.02 -0.95 8.61
N LYS A 175 10.46 -1.27 9.77
CA LYS A 175 10.16 -0.30 10.84
C LYS A 175 11.41 0.39 11.35
N GLU A 176 12.48 -0.36 11.59
CA GLU A 176 13.75 0.20 12.06
C GLU A 176 14.41 1.06 10.98
N LEU A 177 14.40 0.63 9.72
CA LEU A 177 14.92 1.43 8.59
C LEU A 177 14.16 2.73 8.42
N TYR A 178 12.83 2.66 8.49
CA TYR A 178 11.96 3.84 8.40
C TYR A 178 12.27 4.83 9.53
N ARG A 179 12.41 4.32 10.76
CA ARG A 179 12.75 5.12 11.95
C ARG A 179 14.15 5.70 11.87
N GLU A 180 15.11 4.95 11.38
CA GLU A 180 16.49 5.40 11.18
C GLU A 180 16.58 6.53 10.17
N VAL A 181 15.92 6.38 9.01
CA VAL A 181 16.01 7.35 7.92
C VAL A 181 15.17 8.59 8.19
N PHE A 182 13.92 8.44 8.57
CA PHE A 182 13.00 9.58 8.71
C PHE A 182 12.93 10.12 10.13
N GLY A 183 13.23 9.30 11.12
CA GLY A 183 13.21 9.68 12.54
C GLY A 183 14.53 10.24 13.03
N GLU A 184 15.49 9.36 13.33
CA GLU A 184 16.71 9.72 14.03
C GLU A 184 17.57 10.75 13.31
N ASN A 185 17.52 10.74 11.97
CA ASN A 185 18.39 11.59 11.19
C ASN A 185 17.73 12.82 10.56
N ASN A 186 16.40 12.96 10.69
CA ASN A 186 15.65 14.03 10.02
C ASN A 186 14.57 14.65 10.92
N LEU A 187 13.36 14.05 10.95
CA LEU A 187 12.18 14.62 11.61
C LEU A 187 12.18 14.48 13.14
N GLY A 188 13.02 13.63 13.68
CA GLY A 188 12.98 13.19 15.08
C GLY A 188 12.08 11.97 15.27
N THR A 189 12.49 11.06 16.17
CA THR A 189 11.78 9.79 16.40
C THR A 189 10.35 10.01 16.90
N HIS A 190 10.14 11.01 17.75
CA HIS A 190 8.81 11.35 18.28
C HIS A 190 7.83 11.78 17.19
N VAL A 191 8.30 12.46 16.13
CA VAL A 191 7.45 12.85 14.99
C VAL A 191 7.05 11.61 14.20
N VAL A 192 7.98 10.70 13.93
CA VAL A 192 7.69 9.45 13.22
C VAL A 192 6.74 8.57 14.01
N ASP A 193 6.96 8.43 15.32
CA ASP A 193 6.09 7.65 16.19
C ASP A 193 4.67 8.26 16.28
N PHE A 194 4.57 9.61 16.35
CA PHE A 194 3.31 10.33 16.27
C PHE A 194 2.58 10.07 14.93
N LEU A 195 3.26 10.23 13.81
CA LEU A 195 2.68 9.98 12.49
C LEU A 195 2.18 8.55 12.37
N LYS A 196 2.95 7.57 12.83
CA LYS A 196 2.53 6.16 12.83
C LYS A 196 1.30 5.90 13.70
N LYS A 197 1.23 6.54 14.85
CA LYS A 197 0.11 6.40 15.79
C LYS A 197 -1.16 7.06 15.26
N GLU A 198 -1.07 8.31 14.80
CA GLU A 198 -2.22 9.14 14.44
C GLU A 198 -2.71 8.91 13.01
N THR A 199 -1.80 8.69 12.05
CA THR A 199 -2.17 8.42 10.65
C THR A 199 -2.32 6.93 10.35
N GLY A 200 -1.88 6.09 11.27
CA GLY A 200 -2.00 4.64 11.18
C GLY A 200 -1.30 4.06 9.96
N ALA A 201 -1.98 3.13 9.31
CA ALA A 201 -1.46 2.43 8.15
C ALA A 201 -1.11 3.34 6.95
N PHE A 202 -1.66 4.56 6.88
CA PHE A 202 -1.49 5.43 5.71
C PHE A 202 -0.04 5.84 5.45
N VAL A 203 0.74 6.13 6.49
CA VAL A 203 2.15 6.53 6.31
C VAL A 203 2.98 5.40 5.70
N ASP A 204 2.71 4.16 6.10
CA ASP A 204 3.45 2.98 5.64
C ASP A 204 3.10 2.57 4.20
N PHE A 205 2.11 3.21 3.56
CA PHE A 205 1.62 2.82 2.23
C PHE A 205 2.08 3.73 1.10
N TYR A 206 2.59 4.92 1.41
CA TYR A 206 2.94 5.86 0.36
C TYR A 206 4.20 5.46 -0.40
N LEU A 207 4.08 5.39 -1.70
CA LEU A 207 5.17 5.06 -2.63
C LEU A 207 6.44 5.89 -2.38
N ASN A 208 6.28 7.16 -2.02
CA ASN A 208 7.42 8.07 -1.88
C ASN A 208 8.38 7.69 -0.76
N PHE A 209 7.90 7.11 0.33
CA PHE A 209 8.76 6.62 1.40
C PHE A 209 9.61 5.44 0.92
N ASP A 210 9.01 4.44 0.30
CA ASP A 210 9.74 3.30 -0.24
C ASP A 210 10.72 3.72 -1.34
N ARG A 211 10.32 4.63 -2.22
CA ARG A 211 11.23 5.18 -3.23
C ARG A 211 12.49 5.78 -2.61
N ILE A 212 12.35 6.55 -1.53
CA ILE A 212 13.49 7.12 -0.80
C ILE A 212 14.35 6.00 -0.21
N LEU A 213 13.74 5.04 0.49
CA LEU A 213 14.46 3.96 1.15
C LEU A 213 15.20 3.05 0.16
N LEU A 214 14.68 2.87 -1.05
CA LEU A 214 15.27 2.04 -2.11
C LEU A 214 16.32 2.79 -2.95
N MET A 215 16.37 4.12 -2.91
CA MET A 215 17.37 4.92 -3.64
C MET A 215 18.78 4.58 -3.18
N GLU A 216 19.75 4.60 -4.11
CA GLU A 216 21.17 4.49 -3.78
C GLU A 216 21.67 5.72 -2.99
N LYS A 217 21.17 6.90 -3.37
CA LYS A 217 21.49 8.18 -2.74
C LYS A 217 20.23 9.01 -2.53
N SER A 218 20.11 9.65 -1.37
CA SER A 218 19.01 10.55 -1.04
C SER A 218 19.49 11.62 -0.07
N LEU A 219 18.90 12.82 -0.15
CA LEU A 219 19.11 13.86 0.86
C LEU A 219 18.67 13.38 2.27
N TRP A 220 17.69 12.51 2.34
CA TRP A 220 17.23 11.91 3.60
C TRP A 220 18.27 11.02 4.29
N PHE A 221 19.31 10.62 3.57
CA PHE A 221 20.40 9.82 4.16
C PHE A 221 21.48 10.66 4.86
N ASN A 222 21.41 11.99 4.76
CA ASN A 222 22.36 12.92 5.41
C ASN A 222 23.83 12.57 5.14
N GLY A 223 24.17 12.32 3.88
CA GLY A 223 25.51 11.98 3.42
C GLY A 223 25.97 10.55 3.74
N ARG A 224 25.14 9.73 4.40
CA ARG A 224 25.46 8.32 4.67
C ARG A 224 25.16 7.43 3.45
N LYS A 225 25.83 6.30 3.38
CA LYS A 225 25.54 5.28 2.38
C LYS A 225 24.27 4.51 2.76
N ARG A 226 23.44 4.15 1.78
CA ARG A 226 22.25 3.33 1.99
C ARG A 226 22.57 2.04 2.74
N GLU A 227 23.66 1.36 2.36
CA GLU A 227 24.09 0.10 2.94
C GLU A 227 24.42 0.23 4.45
N ASP A 228 24.94 1.37 4.89
CA ASP A 228 25.24 1.61 6.30
C ASP A 228 23.95 1.81 7.13
N LEU A 229 22.95 2.47 6.54
CA LEU A 229 21.60 2.60 7.12
C LEU A 229 20.93 1.24 7.28
N TYR A 230 21.02 0.43 6.23
CA TYR A 230 20.48 -0.93 6.21
C TYR A 230 21.15 -1.82 7.24
N LYS A 231 22.50 -1.82 7.32
CA LYS A 231 23.27 -2.58 8.32
C LYS A 231 22.93 -2.16 9.76
N LYS A 232 22.79 -0.85 10.00
CA LYS A 232 22.41 -0.35 11.34
C LYS A 232 21.02 -0.85 11.74
N SER A 233 20.06 -0.78 10.82
CA SER A 233 18.69 -1.27 11.04
C SER A 233 18.63 -2.78 11.21
N LEU A 234 19.43 -3.53 10.44
CA LEU A 234 19.57 -4.98 10.58
C LEU A 234 20.15 -5.38 11.95
N GLY A 235 21.12 -4.64 12.49
CA GLY A 235 21.79 -4.99 13.74
C GLY A 235 20.81 -5.28 14.88
N LYS A 236 19.73 -4.51 15.00
CA LYS A 236 18.67 -4.76 15.98
C LYS A 236 17.89 -6.04 15.67
N VAL A 237 17.52 -6.25 14.41
CA VAL A 237 16.68 -7.37 13.98
C VAL A 237 17.41 -8.70 14.09
N LEU A 238 18.70 -8.73 13.77
CA LEU A 238 19.52 -9.94 13.83
C LEU A 238 19.64 -10.51 15.26
N SER A 239 19.51 -9.66 16.29
CA SER A 239 19.54 -10.08 17.70
C SER A 239 18.17 -10.38 18.32
N MET A 240 17.07 -10.16 17.59
CA MET A 240 15.72 -10.39 18.09
C MET A 240 15.38 -11.89 18.15
N LYS A 241 14.50 -12.26 19.07
CA LYS A 241 13.85 -13.57 19.02
C LYS A 241 12.82 -13.57 17.90
N PRO A 242 12.94 -14.43 16.87
CA PRO A 242 11.98 -14.48 15.80
C PRO A 242 10.60 -14.93 16.32
N LYS A 243 9.54 -14.43 15.69
CA LYS A 243 8.15 -14.80 15.98
C LYS A 243 7.47 -15.19 14.66
N LYS A 244 6.44 -16.00 14.75
CA LYS A 244 5.58 -16.26 13.60
C LYS A 244 4.75 -15.02 13.28
N TRP A 245 4.53 -14.74 12.01
CA TRP A 245 3.73 -13.60 11.57
C TRP A 245 2.33 -13.60 12.20
N GLY A 246 1.66 -14.75 12.24
CA GLY A 246 0.34 -14.91 12.83
C GLY A 246 0.27 -14.71 14.36
N ASP A 247 1.40 -14.74 15.06
CA ASP A 247 1.44 -14.44 16.50
C ASP A 247 1.35 -12.94 16.78
N VAL A 248 1.85 -12.12 15.84
CA VAL A 248 1.89 -10.65 15.96
C VAL A 248 0.82 -9.95 15.13
N GLN A 249 0.36 -10.57 14.03
CA GLN A 249 -0.68 -10.02 13.18
C GLN A 249 -2.04 -10.65 13.51
N LYS A 250 -2.75 -10.00 14.43
CA LYS A 250 -4.09 -10.41 14.89
C LYS A 250 -5.05 -9.24 14.82
N VAL A 251 -6.30 -9.54 14.51
CA VAL A 251 -7.37 -8.55 14.40
C VAL A 251 -8.48 -8.88 15.39
N MET A 252 -8.94 -7.86 16.09
CA MET A 252 -10.15 -7.91 16.89
C MET A 252 -11.29 -7.29 16.10
N LEU A 253 -12.29 -8.08 15.74
CA LEU A 253 -13.51 -7.60 15.10
C LEU A 253 -14.46 -7.10 16.18
N ARG A 254 -14.47 -5.80 16.42
CA ARG A 254 -15.29 -5.16 17.46
C ARG A 254 -16.61 -4.67 16.87
N HIS A 255 -17.68 -4.86 17.61
CA HIS A 255 -18.97 -4.31 17.24
C HIS A 255 -18.93 -2.78 17.24
N ILE A 256 -19.50 -2.15 16.21
CA ILE A 256 -19.38 -0.70 15.98
C ILE A 256 -19.86 0.17 17.16
N LEU A 257 -20.91 -0.26 17.87
CA LEU A 257 -21.48 0.47 19.00
C LEU A 257 -21.04 -0.07 20.38
N PHE A 258 -20.84 -1.38 20.49
CA PHE A 258 -20.65 -2.08 21.78
C PHE A 258 -19.27 -2.70 21.94
N GLY A 259 -18.41 -2.59 20.91
CA GLY A 259 -17.10 -3.22 20.93
C GLY A 259 -16.26 -2.83 22.14
N GLY A 260 -15.76 -3.81 22.89
CA GLY A 260 -14.99 -3.63 24.11
C GLY A 260 -15.79 -3.11 25.31
N LYS A 261 -17.10 -2.88 25.18
CA LYS A 261 -17.97 -2.31 26.25
C LYS A 261 -18.83 -3.35 26.94
N LEU A 262 -19.06 -4.49 26.32
CA LEU A 262 -19.90 -5.56 26.83
C LEU A 262 -19.09 -6.83 27.11
N PRO A 263 -19.57 -7.69 28.04
CA PRO A 263 -18.93 -8.96 28.33
C PRO A 263 -18.75 -9.83 27.06
N ALA A 264 -17.60 -10.49 26.93
CA ALA A 264 -17.23 -11.27 25.73
C ALA A 264 -18.24 -12.41 25.43
N PHE A 265 -18.87 -12.99 26.46
CA PHE A 265 -19.84 -14.08 26.27
C PHE A 265 -21.09 -13.67 25.47
N LEU A 266 -21.38 -12.37 25.36
CA LEU A 266 -22.49 -11.86 24.55
C LEU A 266 -22.18 -11.88 23.03
N GLY A 267 -20.95 -12.18 22.63
CA GLY A 267 -20.56 -12.41 21.24
C GLY A 267 -20.55 -11.18 20.33
N PHE A 268 -20.55 -9.96 20.91
CA PHE A 268 -20.45 -8.72 20.14
C PHE A 268 -19.07 -8.49 19.54
N ASP A 269 -18.02 -9.03 20.16
CA ASP A 269 -16.65 -8.96 19.66
C ASP A 269 -16.16 -10.35 19.25
N ARG A 270 -15.37 -10.43 18.19
CA ARG A 270 -14.74 -11.67 17.74
C ARG A 270 -13.24 -11.47 17.57
N GLY A 271 -12.49 -12.42 18.11
CA GLY A 271 -11.03 -12.42 18.02
C GLY A 271 -10.37 -12.54 19.39
N PRO A 272 -9.03 -12.35 19.43
CA PRO A 272 -8.18 -11.98 18.29
C PRO A 272 -8.09 -13.13 17.24
N VAL A 273 -8.25 -12.75 15.96
CA VAL A 273 -8.15 -13.69 14.83
C VAL A 273 -6.83 -13.45 14.11
N THR A 274 -6.07 -14.51 13.86
CA THR A 274 -4.86 -14.45 13.06
C THR A 274 -5.20 -14.13 11.60
N ILE A 275 -4.49 -13.16 11.01
CA ILE A 275 -4.64 -12.78 9.61
C ILE A 275 -3.31 -12.98 8.88
N SER A 276 -3.37 -13.60 7.70
CA SER A 276 -2.28 -13.64 6.74
C SER A 276 -2.16 -12.33 5.96
N GLY A 277 -1.07 -12.18 5.21
CA GLY A 277 -0.81 -11.00 4.40
C GLY A 277 -0.17 -9.84 5.16
N GLY A 278 0.47 -8.98 4.40
CA GLY A 278 1.13 -7.77 4.87
C GLY A 278 0.48 -6.50 4.30
N ARG A 279 1.17 -5.36 4.44
CA ARG A 279 0.70 -4.07 3.91
C ARG A 279 0.69 -3.99 2.38
N ALA A 280 1.60 -4.71 1.71
CA ALA A 280 1.86 -4.63 0.28
C ALA A 280 1.53 -5.93 -0.47
N THR A 281 0.82 -6.86 0.16
CA THR A 281 0.32 -8.09 -0.47
C THR A 281 -1.09 -7.88 -1.03
N ILE A 282 -1.53 -8.70 -2.00
CA ILE A 282 -2.90 -8.63 -2.53
C ILE A 282 -3.89 -8.87 -1.39
N HIS A 283 -3.73 -9.96 -0.65
CA HIS A 283 -4.44 -10.16 0.62
C HIS A 283 -3.83 -9.24 1.69
N GLN A 284 -4.41 -8.06 1.86
CA GLN A 284 -3.85 -6.97 2.66
C GLN A 284 -4.20 -7.11 4.14
N GLY A 285 -3.49 -7.98 4.85
CA GLY A 285 -3.78 -8.28 6.26
C GLY A 285 -3.50 -7.13 7.24
N GLN A 286 -2.60 -6.22 6.92
CA GLN A 286 -2.21 -5.10 7.81
C GLN A 286 -3.07 -3.84 7.70
N ILE A 287 -4.10 -3.82 6.86
CA ILE A 287 -5.00 -2.67 6.76
C ILE A 287 -5.79 -2.45 8.06
N TYR A 288 -5.97 -3.50 8.84
CA TYR A 288 -6.65 -3.44 10.12
C TYR A 288 -5.65 -3.26 11.26
N ARG A 289 -6.02 -2.48 12.29
CA ARG A 289 -5.19 -2.37 13.50
C ARG A 289 -5.06 -3.75 14.13
N SER A 290 -3.83 -4.15 14.41
CA SER A 290 -3.56 -5.37 15.17
C SER A 290 -4.18 -5.27 16.57
N ALA A 291 -4.77 -6.37 17.06
CA ALA A 291 -5.29 -6.46 18.41
C ALA A 291 -4.21 -6.22 19.50
N ASN A 292 -2.93 -6.29 19.13
CA ASN A 292 -1.79 -6.11 20.03
C ASN A 292 -1.15 -4.70 19.92
N ARG A 293 -1.81 -3.76 19.24
CA ARG A 293 -1.35 -2.37 19.10
C ARG A 293 -2.12 -1.43 20.05
N GLU A 294 -2.41 -1.89 21.25
CA GLU A 294 -2.85 -1.03 22.35
C GLU A 294 -1.66 -0.51 23.14
#